data_876f1ad1498d425a04468d3eb4c83fd3
#
_entry.id   876f1ad1498d425a04468d3eb4c83fd3
#
_cell.length_a   1.000
_cell.length_b   1.000
_cell.length_c   1.000
_cell.angle_alpha   90.00
_cell.angle_beta   90.00
_cell.angle_gamma   90.00
#
_symmetry.space_group_name_H-M   'P 1'
#
loop_
_entity.id
_entity.type
_entity.pdbx_description
1 polymer ?
#
loop_
_entity_poly.entity_id
_entity_poly.type
_entity_poly.pdbx_seq_one_letter_code
_entity_poly.pdbx_strand_id
1 'polypeptide(L)'
;MPRTTILEEEALCGRFPAAPPSDDRRNLMKKFLFLVFGLLIFAACGSDNVADSANEQITYEPTATSSLATEIPEEAADSAEADESAASDADAQPDVTVVDNYPKAIVSLSPTATEMLFAIGAGDQVIAVDNYSYYPPEAPVVDDLSGFSPNVEAIAAFEPDLVLLSNPTIQEELELLGINVFVASSAVDLDEVYSQIAEIGDITGNSDGASVLVAQMKEQIEAIVASIDVPAEPLTYFHELDPTLYSVTSSTFIGQIYSMAGVENIADAADGAGTSQYPQLTQEFILESDPDIIFFADAQCCSQTVATISERPGWSELTAVRNQHVFEMNADIASRWGPRLVQFLDTVLSALKTVAGR
;
A
#
# COMPACT_ATOMS: atom_id res chain seq x y z
N MET A 1 26.50 -0.47 -58.96
CA MET A 1 26.14 -1.53 -58.05
C MET A 1 27.37 -2.00 -57.32
N PRO A 2 27.54 -1.74 -56.04
CA PRO A 2 28.36 -2.53 -55.17
C PRO A 2 27.52 -3.19 -54.06
N ARG A 3 27.87 -4.41 -53.79
CA ARG A 3 27.28 -5.28 -52.74
C ARG A 3 27.65 -4.79 -51.36
N THR A 4 26.63 -4.62 -50.48
CA THR A 4 26.80 -4.35 -49.06
C THR A 4 26.92 -5.67 -48.31
N THR A 5 28.03 -5.86 -47.62
CA THR A 5 28.34 -6.99 -46.75
C THR A 5 27.64 -6.79 -45.43
N ILE A 6 26.83 -7.76 -45.01
CA ILE A 6 26.20 -7.82 -43.69
C ILE A 6 27.23 -8.40 -42.72
N LEU A 7 27.62 -7.65 -41.69
CA LEU A 7 28.39 -8.15 -40.57
C LEU A 7 27.41 -8.65 -39.50
N GLU A 8 27.51 -9.93 -39.19
CA GLU A 8 26.86 -10.56 -38.04
C GLU A 8 27.52 -10.07 -36.75
N GLU A 9 26.73 -9.50 -35.86
CA GLU A 9 27.15 -9.15 -34.52
C GLU A 9 26.70 -10.26 -33.57
N GLU A 10 27.68 -11.07 -33.12
CA GLU A 10 27.47 -12.15 -32.14
C GLU A 10 27.10 -11.57 -30.76
N ALA A 11 25.95 -12.00 -30.25
CA ALA A 11 25.48 -11.71 -28.91
C ALA A 11 26.37 -12.38 -27.85
N LEU A 12 27.05 -11.59 -27.04
CA LEU A 12 27.75 -12.01 -25.84
C LEU A 12 26.73 -12.32 -24.73
N CYS A 13 26.35 -13.59 -24.63
CA CYS A 13 25.57 -14.12 -23.52
C CYS A 13 26.47 -14.31 -22.29
N GLY A 14 26.39 -13.40 -21.31
CA GLY A 14 27.08 -13.52 -20.03
C GLY A 14 26.53 -14.71 -19.22
N ARG A 15 27.34 -15.76 -19.07
CA ARG A 15 27.05 -16.89 -18.19
C ARG A 15 27.16 -16.44 -16.73
N PHE A 16 26.08 -16.52 -16.00
CA PHE A 16 26.10 -16.53 -14.53
C PHE A 16 26.69 -17.85 -14.03
N PRO A 17 27.59 -17.85 -13.04
CA PRO A 17 28.10 -19.09 -12.46
C PRO A 17 27.02 -19.76 -11.62
N ALA A 18 26.87 -21.08 -11.83
CA ALA A 18 25.95 -21.92 -11.08
C ALA A 18 26.31 -21.94 -9.59
N ALA A 19 25.30 -21.87 -8.74
CA ALA A 19 25.44 -22.01 -7.29
C ALA A 19 25.97 -23.40 -6.92
N PRO A 20 26.85 -23.53 -5.90
CA PRO A 20 27.38 -24.82 -5.45
C PRO A 20 26.31 -25.62 -4.68
N PRO A 21 26.36 -26.95 -4.70
CA PRO A 21 25.36 -27.83 -4.10
C PRO A 21 25.34 -27.71 -2.56
N SER A 22 24.13 -27.79 -2.02
CA SER A 22 23.75 -27.52 -0.64
C SER A 22 24.04 -28.66 0.35
N ASP A 23 25.25 -29.13 0.53
CA ASP A 23 25.53 -30.22 1.47
C ASP A 23 26.57 -29.92 2.59
N ASP A 24 27.00 -28.69 2.77
CA ASP A 24 28.04 -28.36 3.77
C ASP A 24 27.57 -27.47 4.95
N ARG A 25 26.26 -27.12 5.01
CA ARG A 25 25.74 -26.31 6.11
C ARG A 25 25.35 -27.08 7.38
N ARG A 26 25.20 -28.40 7.31
CA ARG A 26 24.84 -29.23 8.48
C ARG A 26 26.01 -29.57 9.39
N ASN A 27 27.24 -29.44 8.93
CA ASN A 27 28.42 -29.81 9.73
C ASN A 27 29.07 -28.62 10.47
N LEU A 28 28.74 -27.38 10.12
CA LEU A 28 29.29 -26.21 10.80
C LEU A 28 28.52 -25.86 12.08
N MET A 29 27.22 -26.16 12.15
CA MET A 29 26.40 -25.88 13.34
C MET A 29 26.63 -26.83 14.50
N LYS A 30 27.20 -28.01 14.28
CA LYS A 30 27.50 -28.98 15.36
C LYS A 30 28.84 -28.72 16.06
N LYS A 31 29.72 -27.89 15.52
CA LYS A 31 31.02 -27.57 16.15
C LYS A 31 30.98 -26.31 17.03
N PHE A 32 29.93 -25.48 16.95
CA PHE A 32 29.80 -24.27 17.79
C PHE A 32 29.03 -24.47 19.10
N LEU A 33 28.41 -25.65 19.31
CA LEU A 33 27.57 -25.91 20.48
C LEU A 33 28.33 -26.49 21.68
N PHE A 34 29.67 -26.66 21.62
CA PHE A 34 30.46 -27.26 22.71
C PHE A 34 31.45 -26.31 23.41
N LEU A 35 31.41 -25.00 23.18
CA LEU A 35 32.38 -24.06 23.73
C LEU A 35 31.80 -22.93 24.60
N VAL A 36 30.53 -23.02 25.01
CA VAL A 36 29.87 -22.01 25.88
C VAL A 36 29.23 -22.66 27.13
N PHE A 37 29.81 -23.76 27.64
CA PHE A 37 29.35 -24.33 28.91
C PHE A 37 30.53 -24.42 29.90
N GLY A 38 30.90 -23.29 30.44
CA GLY A 38 31.90 -23.28 31.49
C GLY A 38 32.31 -21.86 31.90
N LEU A 39 31.52 -21.15 32.65
CA LEU A 39 31.90 -20.21 33.71
C LEU A 39 30.68 -19.43 34.22
N LEU A 40 30.01 -19.99 35.19
CA LEU A 40 29.04 -19.24 36.01
C LEU A 40 29.07 -19.84 37.43
N ILE A 41 29.79 -19.19 38.34
CA ILE A 41 29.48 -19.22 39.80
C ILE A 41 30.09 -17.95 40.45
N PHE A 42 29.29 -17.32 41.35
CA PHE A 42 29.53 -16.19 42.29
C PHE A 42 29.34 -14.77 41.73
N ALA A 43 28.54 -13.94 42.33
CA ALA A 43 28.10 -13.76 43.72
C ALA A 43 26.81 -12.92 43.77
N ALA A 44 26.08 -13.10 44.86
CA ALA A 44 24.85 -12.43 45.23
C ALA A 44 25.04 -11.08 45.93
N CYS A 45 23.90 -10.37 46.10
CA CYS A 45 23.56 -9.30 47.03
C CYS A 45 23.67 -7.85 46.55
N GLY A 46 22.49 -7.22 46.59
CA GLY A 46 22.31 -5.76 46.59
C GLY A 46 20.92 -5.37 46.12
N SER A 47 19.93 -5.39 47.01
CA SER A 47 18.61 -4.74 46.87
C SER A 47 18.80 -3.23 46.84
N ASP A 48 17.99 -2.52 45.98
CA ASP A 48 17.06 -1.51 46.45
C ASP A 48 16.32 -0.80 45.29
N ASN A 49 14.98 -0.79 45.45
CA ASN A 49 14.00 0.23 45.10
C ASN A 49 13.74 0.66 43.63
N VAL A 50 12.75 0.05 43.03
CA VAL A 50 11.42 0.55 42.57
C VAL A 50 11.34 2.07 42.38
N ALA A 51 11.19 2.47 41.13
CA ALA A 51 10.36 3.60 40.74
C ALA A 51 9.46 3.16 39.60
N ASP A 52 8.21 2.98 39.95
CA ASP A 52 7.03 2.77 39.13
C ASP A 52 6.83 4.00 38.24
N SER A 53 6.98 3.86 36.95
CA SER A 53 6.56 4.88 35.97
C SER A 53 5.37 4.34 35.23
N ALA A 54 4.22 4.87 35.60
CA ALA A 54 2.92 4.60 35.03
C ALA A 54 2.94 4.72 33.49
N ASN A 55 2.54 3.65 32.85
CA ASN A 55 2.19 3.55 31.45
C ASN A 55 0.83 4.25 31.26
N GLU A 56 0.83 5.49 30.81
CA GLU A 56 -0.39 6.19 30.40
C GLU A 56 -0.83 5.67 29.03
N GLN A 57 -1.76 4.73 29.05
CA GLN A 57 -2.53 4.35 27.88
C GLN A 57 -3.43 5.49 27.47
N ILE A 58 -3.13 6.15 26.37
CA ILE A 58 -4.04 7.08 25.70
C ILE A 58 -5.12 6.24 25.00
N THR A 59 -6.27 6.13 25.66
CA THR A 59 -7.48 5.58 25.05
C THR A 59 -8.13 6.66 24.21
N TYR A 60 -8.17 6.47 22.90
CA TYR A 60 -9.01 7.26 22.00
C TYR A 60 -10.45 6.76 22.12
N GLU A 61 -11.32 7.56 22.70
CA GLU A 61 -12.78 7.38 22.60
C GLU A 61 -13.25 7.89 21.23
N PRO A 62 -14.04 7.10 20.48
CA PRO A 62 -14.67 7.61 19.26
C PRO A 62 -15.80 8.55 19.62
N THR A 63 -15.72 9.79 19.22
CA THR A 63 -16.78 10.79 19.36
C THR A 63 -17.96 10.38 18.46
N ALA A 64 -19.04 9.97 19.06
CA ALA A 64 -20.29 9.65 18.39
C ALA A 64 -20.86 10.92 17.74
N THR A 65 -20.92 10.94 16.42
CA THR A 65 -21.62 11.98 15.65
C THR A 65 -23.12 11.75 15.78
N SER A 66 -23.78 12.71 16.40
CA SER A 66 -25.22 12.76 16.62
C SER A 66 -25.98 12.75 15.29
N SER A 67 -26.79 11.70 15.07
CA SER A 67 -27.79 11.62 14.02
C SER A 67 -28.90 12.63 14.26
N LEU A 68 -29.01 13.62 13.40
CA LEU A 68 -30.25 14.44 13.31
C LEU A 68 -31.28 13.64 12.50
N ALA A 69 -32.23 13.03 13.23
CA ALA A 69 -33.45 12.50 12.64
C ALA A 69 -34.38 13.70 12.31
N THR A 70 -34.64 13.90 11.02
CA THR A 70 -35.68 14.82 10.54
C THR A 70 -37.02 14.08 10.54
N GLU A 71 -37.90 14.46 11.43
CA GLU A 71 -39.29 14.00 11.47
C GLU A 71 -40.05 14.50 10.25
N ILE A 72 -40.69 13.58 9.52
CA ILE A 72 -41.71 13.88 8.48
C ILE A 72 -43.07 13.79 9.15
N PRO A 73 -43.94 14.78 9.02
CA PRO A 73 -45.28 14.72 9.60
C PRO A 73 -46.19 13.79 8.81
N GLU A 74 -46.86 12.94 9.54
CA GLU A 74 -47.98 12.08 9.08
C GLU A 74 -49.25 12.95 8.91
N GLU A 75 -49.80 13.03 7.69
CA GLU A 75 -51.12 13.61 7.47
C GLU A 75 -52.09 12.57 6.96
N ALA A 76 -53.28 12.63 7.56
CA ALA A 76 -54.28 11.60 7.72
C ALA A 76 -55.01 11.20 6.43
N ALA A 77 -55.52 9.98 6.51
CA ALA A 77 -56.46 9.31 5.62
C ALA A 77 -57.75 10.09 5.39
N ASP A 78 -58.26 10.05 4.18
CA ASP A 78 -59.72 10.01 3.95
C ASP A 78 -60.08 9.02 2.83
N SER A 79 -61.14 8.28 3.12
CA SER A 79 -61.68 7.16 2.40
C SER A 79 -62.62 7.60 1.26
N ALA A 80 -62.58 6.92 0.10
CA ALA A 80 -63.76 6.76 -0.77
C ALA A 80 -63.73 5.44 -1.51
N GLU A 81 -64.83 4.70 -1.41
CA GLU A 81 -65.10 3.40 -1.99
C GLU A 81 -65.42 3.47 -3.49
N ALA A 82 -65.16 2.30 -4.11
CA ALA A 82 -65.87 1.62 -5.22
C ALA A 82 -65.80 2.21 -6.63
N ASP A 83 -65.25 1.45 -7.60
CA ASP A 83 -66.11 0.75 -8.57
C ASP A 83 -65.32 -0.37 -9.29
N GLU A 84 -66.06 -1.35 -9.72
CA GLU A 84 -65.75 -2.68 -10.23
C GLU A 84 -65.42 -2.67 -11.73
N SER A 85 -64.58 -3.65 -12.17
CA SER A 85 -64.56 -4.21 -13.52
C SER A 85 -63.67 -3.57 -14.60
N ALA A 86 -62.53 -4.23 -14.84
CA ALA A 86 -62.21 -4.76 -16.18
C ALA A 86 -60.96 -5.66 -16.10
N ALA A 87 -61.13 -6.94 -16.42
CA ALA A 87 -60.06 -7.86 -16.71
C ALA A 87 -59.24 -7.35 -17.91
N SER A 88 -57.97 -7.12 -17.72
CA SER A 88 -56.99 -6.93 -18.78
C SER A 88 -55.86 -7.91 -18.55
N ASP A 89 -55.62 -8.74 -19.54
CA ASP A 89 -54.54 -9.73 -19.60
C ASP A 89 -53.24 -9.18 -19.06
N ALA A 90 -52.83 -9.73 -17.92
CA ALA A 90 -51.48 -9.50 -17.40
C ALA A 90 -50.53 -10.22 -18.35
N ASP A 91 -49.88 -9.44 -19.19
CA ASP A 91 -48.64 -9.81 -19.88
C ASP A 91 -47.63 -10.21 -18.80
N ALA A 92 -47.46 -11.51 -18.64
CA ALA A 92 -46.42 -12.05 -17.75
C ALA A 92 -45.08 -11.69 -18.36
N GLN A 93 -44.50 -10.58 -17.93
CA GLN A 93 -43.09 -10.34 -18.15
C GLN A 93 -42.34 -11.55 -17.59
N PRO A 94 -41.45 -12.20 -18.39
CA PRO A 94 -40.63 -13.23 -17.84
C PRO A 94 -39.85 -12.61 -16.69
N ASP A 95 -39.97 -13.21 -15.53
CA ASP A 95 -39.07 -12.97 -14.38
C ASP A 95 -37.68 -13.36 -14.86
N VAL A 96 -36.94 -12.36 -15.37
CA VAL A 96 -35.51 -12.47 -15.67
C VAL A 96 -34.89 -12.48 -14.30
N THR A 97 -34.79 -13.67 -13.71
CA THR A 97 -33.84 -13.89 -12.62
C THR A 97 -32.47 -13.57 -13.20
N VAL A 98 -32.00 -12.36 -12.97
CA VAL A 98 -30.58 -12.02 -13.13
C VAL A 98 -29.86 -13.00 -12.21
N VAL A 99 -29.27 -14.04 -12.78
CA VAL A 99 -28.39 -14.94 -12.05
C VAL A 99 -27.18 -14.08 -11.76
N ASP A 100 -27.12 -13.64 -10.52
CA ASP A 100 -26.00 -12.82 -10.00
C ASP A 100 -24.77 -13.75 -9.96
N ASN A 101 -23.99 -13.72 -11.04
CA ASN A 101 -22.87 -14.63 -11.27
C ASN A 101 -21.55 -14.02 -10.82
N TYR A 102 -21.61 -13.13 -9.80
CA TYR A 102 -20.41 -12.56 -9.21
C TYR A 102 -19.72 -13.53 -8.26
N PRO A 103 -18.38 -13.40 -8.07
CA PRO A 103 -17.62 -14.26 -7.17
C PRO A 103 -18.14 -14.15 -5.74
N LYS A 104 -18.20 -15.27 -5.03
CA LYS A 104 -18.63 -15.36 -3.63
C LYS A 104 -17.50 -15.80 -2.71
N ALA A 105 -16.40 -16.27 -3.30
CA ALA A 105 -15.22 -16.77 -2.62
C ALA A 105 -13.99 -16.13 -3.24
N ILE A 106 -13.58 -14.98 -2.71
CA ILE A 106 -12.42 -14.22 -3.18
C ILE A 106 -11.22 -14.48 -2.27
N VAL A 107 -10.07 -14.85 -2.86
CA VAL A 107 -8.78 -14.86 -2.18
C VAL A 107 -7.95 -13.70 -2.69
N SER A 108 -7.43 -12.85 -1.81
CA SER A 108 -6.58 -11.73 -2.19
C SER A 108 -5.15 -11.88 -1.67
N LEU A 109 -4.19 -11.87 -2.59
CA LEU A 109 -2.75 -11.85 -2.32
C LEU A 109 -2.13 -10.49 -2.69
N SER A 110 -2.95 -9.45 -2.61
CA SER A 110 -2.58 -8.06 -2.86
C SER A 110 -3.12 -7.17 -1.75
N PRO A 111 -2.26 -6.62 -0.89
CA PRO A 111 -2.71 -5.68 0.14
C PRO A 111 -3.51 -4.51 -0.41
N THR A 112 -3.09 -3.95 -1.55
CA THR A 112 -3.80 -2.84 -2.21
C THR A 112 -5.19 -3.26 -2.70
N ALA A 113 -5.29 -4.42 -3.40
CA ALA A 113 -6.58 -4.93 -3.88
C ALA A 113 -7.49 -5.33 -2.72
N THR A 114 -6.95 -5.85 -1.61
CA THR A 114 -7.71 -6.12 -0.39
C THR A 114 -8.37 -4.83 0.14
N GLU A 115 -7.62 -3.75 0.24
CA GLU A 115 -8.17 -2.46 0.66
C GLU A 115 -9.26 -1.94 -0.29
N MET A 116 -9.07 -2.12 -1.61
CA MET A 116 -10.08 -1.75 -2.60
C MET A 116 -11.36 -2.57 -2.43
N LEU A 117 -11.25 -3.92 -2.30
CA LEU A 117 -12.40 -4.81 -2.09
C LEU A 117 -13.25 -4.39 -0.89
N PHE A 118 -12.64 -4.15 0.25
CA PHE A 118 -13.38 -3.72 1.42
C PHE A 118 -13.98 -2.32 1.26
N ALA A 119 -13.25 -1.39 0.67
CA ALA A 119 -13.71 -0.01 0.48
C ALA A 119 -14.89 0.14 -0.48
N ILE A 120 -15.02 -0.74 -1.48
CA ILE A 120 -16.15 -0.75 -2.42
C ILE A 120 -17.35 -1.56 -1.91
N GLY A 121 -17.24 -2.23 -0.75
CA GLY A 121 -18.29 -3.05 -0.15
C GLY A 121 -18.27 -4.53 -0.56
N ALA A 122 -17.18 -5.03 -1.17
CA ALA A 122 -17.00 -6.43 -1.53
C ALA A 122 -16.43 -7.31 -0.39
N GLY A 123 -16.28 -6.76 0.82
CA GLY A 123 -15.65 -7.45 1.95
C GLY A 123 -16.27 -8.80 2.31
N ASP A 124 -17.60 -8.93 2.24
CA ASP A 124 -18.31 -10.18 2.53
C ASP A 124 -18.00 -11.31 1.53
N GLN A 125 -17.42 -10.99 0.36
CA GLN A 125 -17.01 -11.97 -0.64
C GLN A 125 -15.58 -12.48 -0.39
N VAL A 126 -14.79 -11.79 0.45
CA VAL A 126 -13.39 -12.10 0.75
C VAL A 126 -13.32 -13.20 1.80
N ILE A 127 -12.80 -14.36 1.43
CA ILE A 127 -12.72 -15.54 2.32
C ILE A 127 -11.33 -15.76 2.91
N ALA A 128 -10.28 -15.25 2.25
CA ALA A 128 -8.91 -15.32 2.77
C ALA A 128 -8.05 -14.22 2.12
N VAL A 129 -7.10 -13.70 2.88
CA VAL A 129 -6.08 -12.76 2.38
C VAL A 129 -4.70 -13.15 2.87
N ASP A 130 -3.65 -12.66 2.21
CA ASP A 130 -2.28 -12.96 2.61
C ASP A 130 -1.88 -12.23 3.92
N ASN A 131 -0.73 -12.60 4.47
CA ASN A 131 -0.23 -12.11 5.75
C ASN A 131 0.22 -10.63 5.75
N TYR A 132 0.21 -9.96 4.59
CA TYR A 132 0.44 -8.52 4.46
C TYR A 132 -0.84 -7.71 4.24
N SER A 133 -1.96 -8.39 3.99
CA SER A 133 -3.27 -7.79 3.72
C SER A 133 -4.11 -7.64 5.01
N TYR A 134 -3.51 -7.14 6.08
CA TYR A 134 -4.13 -6.99 7.41
C TYR A 134 -4.96 -5.70 7.59
N TYR A 135 -5.20 -4.95 6.53
CA TYR A 135 -6.08 -3.80 6.55
C TYR A 135 -7.19 -3.96 5.51
N PRO A 136 -8.44 -3.67 5.90
CA PRO A 136 -8.91 -3.25 7.23
C PRO A 136 -8.81 -4.40 8.27
N PRO A 137 -8.96 -4.10 9.58
CA PRO A 137 -8.78 -5.10 10.65
C PRO A 137 -9.68 -6.34 10.57
N GLU A 138 -10.81 -6.24 9.86
CA GLU A 138 -11.75 -7.34 9.60
C GLU A 138 -11.32 -8.27 8.46
N ALA A 139 -10.25 -7.94 7.72
CA ALA A 139 -9.75 -8.79 6.65
C ALA A 139 -9.36 -10.17 7.18
N PRO A 140 -9.79 -11.28 6.54
CA PRO A 140 -9.54 -12.65 7.00
C PRO A 140 -8.12 -13.11 6.68
N VAL A 141 -7.14 -12.63 7.44
CA VAL A 141 -5.72 -12.93 7.25
C VAL A 141 -5.41 -14.40 7.50
N VAL A 142 -4.67 -15.01 6.59
CA VAL A 142 -4.17 -16.38 6.68
C VAL A 142 -2.64 -16.35 6.65
N ASP A 143 -2.01 -16.73 7.76
CA ASP A 143 -0.55 -16.63 7.95
C ASP A 143 0.28 -17.42 6.91
N ASP A 144 -0.28 -18.54 6.41
CA ASP A 144 0.39 -19.39 5.42
C ASP A 144 0.21 -18.90 3.96
N LEU A 145 -0.62 -17.88 3.73
CA LEU A 145 -0.74 -17.24 2.41
C LEU A 145 0.25 -16.08 2.30
N SER A 146 0.93 -15.99 1.16
CA SER A 146 1.91 -14.95 0.89
C SER A 146 1.85 -14.47 -0.55
N GLY A 147 1.72 -13.16 -0.76
CA GLY A 147 1.84 -12.53 -2.08
C GLY A 147 3.28 -12.53 -2.62
N PHE A 148 4.30 -12.69 -1.75
CA PHE A 148 5.72 -12.75 -2.15
C PHE A 148 6.20 -14.15 -2.52
N SER A 149 5.63 -15.18 -1.91
CA SER A 149 5.97 -16.58 -2.14
C SER A 149 4.68 -17.39 -2.23
N PRO A 150 3.84 -17.13 -3.23
CA PRO A 150 2.54 -17.73 -3.34
C PRO A 150 2.62 -19.24 -3.58
N ASN A 151 1.69 -19.98 -2.95
CA ASN A 151 1.54 -21.42 -3.14
C ASN A 151 0.18 -21.71 -3.78
N VAL A 152 0.19 -22.11 -5.03
CA VAL A 152 -1.02 -22.40 -5.85
C VAL A 152 -1.91 -23.45 -5.20
N GLU A 153 -1.32 -24.52 -4.62
CA GLU A 153 -2.08 -25.58 -3.98
C GLU A 153 -2.78 -25.11 -2.70
N ALA A 154 -2.11 -24.25 -1.90
CA ALA A 154 -2.69 -23.65 -0.71
C ALA A 154 -3.84 -22.69 -1.06
N ILE A 155 -3.69 -21.91 -2.14
CA ILE A 155 -4.73 -21.00 -2.64
C ILE A 155 -5.93 -21.80 -3.15
N ALA A 156 -5.69 -22.83 -3.99
CA ALA A 156 -6.75 -23.67 -4.55
C ALA A 156 -7.54 -24.44 -3.50
N ALA A 157 -6.95 -24.74 -2.33
CA ALA A 157 -7.64 -25.41 -1.22
C ALA A 157 -8.78 -24.58 -0.61
N PHE A 158 -8.83 -23.26 -0.86
CA PHE A 158 -9.95 -22.38 -0.50
C PHE A 158 -11.11 -22.46 -1.50
N GLU A 159 -10.95 -23.16 -2.63
CA GLU A 159 -11.93 -23.26 -3.72
C GLU A 159 -12.44 -21.86 -4.18
N PRO A 160 -11.52 -20.89 -4.46
CA PRO A 160 -11.92 -19.52 -4.79
C PRO A 160 -12.59 -19.41 -6.17
N ASP A 161 -13.56 -18.52 -6.28
CA ASP A 161 -14.16 -18.11 -7.56
C ASP A 161 -13.27 -17.08 -8.29
N LEU A 162 -12.51 -16.29 -7.50
CA LEU A 162 -11.63 -15.23 -7.97
C LEU A 162 -10.42 -15.11 -7.06
N VAL A 163 -9.25 -14.93 -7.66
CA VAL A 163 -8.00 -14.61 -6.95
C VAL A 163 -7.48 -13.25 -7.41
N LEU A 164 -7.14 -12.36 -6.47
CA LEU A 164 -6.49 -11.09 -6.76
C LEU A 164 -5.00 -11.18 -6.43
N LEU A 165 -4.16 -10.80 -7.39
CA LEU A 165 -2.70 -10.84 -7.29
C LEU A 165 -2.11 -9.43 -7.48
N SER A 166 -0.94 -9.16 -6.87
CA SER A 166 -0.15 -7.94 -7.16
C SER A 166 0.70 -8.07 -8.43
N ASN A 167 0.93 -9.29 -8.90
CA ASN A 167 1.74 -9.58 -10.09
C ASN A 167 1.30 -10.92 -10.72
N PRO A 168 1.60 -11.16 -12.02
CA PRO A 168 1.10 -12.33 -12.75
C PRO A 168 1.90 -13.62 -12.53
N THR A 169 2.78 -13.71 -11.54
CA THR A 169 3.74 -14.82 -11.39
C THR A 169 3.10 -16.20 -11.39
N ILE A 170 1.91 -16.36 -10.76
CA ILE A 170 1.19 -17.63 -10.66
C ILE A 170 -0.16 -17.60 -11.40
N GLN A 171 -0.40 -16.57 -12.21
CA GLN A 171 -1.70 -16.40 -12.90
C GLN A 171 -2.02 -17.61 -13.78
N GLU A 172 -1.08 -18.03 -14.63
CA GLU A 172 -1.28 -19.15 -15.57
C GLU A 172 -1.61 -20.46 -14.83
N GLU A 173 -0.90 -20.72 -13.72
CA GLU A 173 -1.13 -21.93 -12.92
C GLU A 173 -2.53 -21.96 -12.29
N LEU A 174 -3.02 -20.83 -11.80
CA LEU A 174 -4.38 -20.72 -11.24
C LEU A 174 -5.45 -20.85 -12.33
N GLU A 175 -5.26 -20.21 -13.49
CA GLU A 175 -6.16 -20.29 -14.63
C GLU A 175 -6.26 -21.71 -15.19
N LEU A 176 -5.16 -22.49 -15.20
CA LEU A 176 -5.16 -23.91 -15.57
C LEU A 176 -6.00 -24.78 -14.63
N LEU A 177 -6.19 -24.36 -13.38
CA LEU A 177 -7.10 -24.99 -12.42
C LEU A 177 -8.55 -24.51 -12.56
N GLY A 178 -8.83 -23.59 -13.51
CA GLY A 178 -10.15 -23.01 -13.74
C GLY A 178 -10.53 -21.89 -12.77
N ILE A 179 -9.57 -21.32 -12.05
CA ILE A 179 -9.75 -20.22 -11.12
C ILE A 179 -9.60 -18.90 -11.89
N ASN A 180 -10.54 -17.97 -11.75
CA ASN A 180 -10.41 -16.64 -12.34
C ASN A 180 -9.35 -15.84 -11.58
N VAL A 181 -8.57 -15.04 -12.31
CA VAL A 181 -7.51 -14.21 -11.73
C VAL A 181 -7.67 -12.77 -12.18
N PHE A 182 -7.52 -11.84 -11.24
CA PHE A 182 -7.35 -10.41 -11.52
C PHE A 182 -5.99 -9.96 -11.00
N VAL A 183 -5.17 -9.34 -11.85
CA VAL A 183 -3.85 -8.83 -11.48
C VAL A 183 -3.93 -7.32 -11.29
N ALA A 184 -3.94 -6.89 -10.02
CA ALA A 184 -3.83 -5.50 -9.62
C ALA A 184 -2.35 -5.10 -9.59
N SER A 185 -1.76 -4.83 -10.74
CA SER A 185 -0.37 -4.35 -10.85
C SER A 185 -0.21 -2.96 -10.27
N SER A 186 1.04 -2.58 -9.95
CA SER A 186 1.34 -1.23 -9.45
C SER A 186 0.84 -0.18 -10.43
N ALA A 187 -0.01 0.72 -9.95
CA ALA A 187 -0.51 1.84 -10.74
C ALA A 187 0.61 2.84 -11.04
N VAL A 188 0.61 3.40 -12.23
CA VAL A 188 1.59 4.42 -12.62
C VAL A 188 1.11 5.82 -12.29
N ASP A 189 -0.21 6.03 -12.17
CA ASP A 189 -0.83 7.31 -11.83
C ASP A 189 -2.21 7.11 -11.15
N LEU A 190 -2.85 8.22 -10.79
CA LEU A 190 -4.18 8.20 -10.16
C LEU A 190 -5.29 7.69 -11.07
N ASP A 191 -5.21 7.92 -12.37
CA ASP A 191 -6.24 7.47 -13.30
C ASP A 191 -6.24 5.94 -13.39
N GLU A 192 -5.06 5.31 -13.33
CA GLU A 192 -4.95 3.86 -13.24
C GLU A 192 -5.46 3.31 -11.90
N VAL A 193 -5.22 4.01 -10.77
CA VAL A 193 -5.83 3.65 -9.48
C VAL A 193 -7.35 3.64 -9.56
N TYR A 194 -7.95 4.69 -10.13
CA TYR A 194 -9.39 4.79 -10.29
C TYR A 194 -9.95 3.71 -11.24
N SER A 195 -9.19 3.39 -12.30
CA SER A 195 -9.54 2.32 -13.24
C SER A 195 -9.55 0.96 -12.55
N GLN A 196 -8.53 0.63 -11.77
CA GLN A 196 -8.46 -0.62 -11.02
C GLN A 196 -9.59 -0.75 -9.99
N ILE A 197 -9.93 0.33 -9.27
CA ILE A 197 -11.09 0.34 -8.36
C ILE A 197 -12.38 0.05 -9.12
N ALA A 198 -12.60 0.67 -10.29
CA ALA A 198 -13.78 0.44 -11.12
C ALA A 198 -13.83 -1.00 -11.64
N GLU A 199 -12.73 -1.53 -12.16
CA GLU A 199 -12.60 -2.90 -12.66
C GLU A 199 -12.88 -3.94 -11.57
N ILE A 200 -12.34 -3.74 -10.35
CA ILE A 200 -12.63 -4.60 -9.20
C ILE A 200 -14.12 -4.50 -8.83
N GLY A 201 -14.71 -3.30 -8.89
CA GLY A 201 -16.15 -3.11 -8.71
C GLY A 201 -16.99 -3.90 -9.70
N ASP A 202 -16.62 -3.86 -10.97
CA ASP A 202 -17.35 -4.55 -12.04
C ASP A 202 -17.26 -6.07 -11.91
N ILE A 203 -16.08 -6.62 -11.67
CA ILE A 203 -15.91 -8.08 -11.54
C ILE A 203 -16.49 -8.66 -10.27
N THR A 204 -16.72 -7.84 -9.22
CA THR A 204 -17.30 -8.26 -7.94
C THR A 204 -18.78 -7.91 -7.78
N GLY A 205 -19.38 -7.17 -8.77
CA GLY A 205 -20.77 -6.69 -8.69
C GLY A 205 -20.96 -5.50 -7.75
N ASN A 206 -19.87 -4.79 -7.41
CA ASN A 206 -19.88 -3.63 -6.51
C ASN A 206 -19.55 -2.31 -7.24
N SER A 207 -19.98 -2.18 -8.52
CA SER A 207 -19.70 -1.01 -9.37
C SER A 207 -20.20 0.31 -8.78
N ASP A 208 -21.37 0.29 -8.09
CA ASP A 208 -21.88 1.47 -7.39
C ASP A 208 -20.95 1.91 -6.25
N GLY A 209 -20.48 0.96 -5.43
CA GLY A 209 -19.52 1.23 -4.36
C GLY A 209 -18.19 1.77 -4.90
N ALA A 210 -17.69 1.19 -5.99
CA ALA A 210 -16.50 1.64 -6.68
C ALA A 210 -16.65 3.09 -7.20
N SER A 211 -17.77 3.40 -7.83
CA SER A 211 -18.08 4.74 -8.34
C SER A 211 -18.11 5.79 -7.22
N VAL A 212 -18.76 5.45 -6.10
CA VAL A 212 -18.80 6.33 -4.91
C VAL A 212 -17.41 6.54 -4.34
N LEU A 213 -16.62 5.47 -4.19
CA LEU A 213 -15.25 5.55 -3.67
C LEU A 213 -14.37 6.45 -4.54
N VAL A 214 -14.37 6.25 -5.87
CA VAL A 214 -13.58 7.06 -6.81
C VAL A 214 -13.99 8.53 -6.75
N ALA A 215 -15.31 8.83 -6.68
CA ALA A 215 -15.78 10.21 -6.57
C ALA A 215 -15.30 10.86 -5.25
N GLN A 216 -15.38 10.16 -4.14
CA GLN A 216 -14.91 10.63 -2.83
C GLN A 216 -13.39 10.87 -2.80
N MET A 217 -12.60 9.93 -3.37
CA MET A 217 -11.15 10.10 -3.45
C MET A 217 -10.77 11.33 -4.27
N LYS A 218 -11.40 11.55 -5.42
CA LYS A 218 -11.16 12.73 -6.27
C LYS A 218 -11.49 14.01 -5.53
N GLU A 219 -12.65 14.11 -4.91
CA GLU A 219 -13.08 15.29 -4.14
C GLU A 219 -12.11 15.60 -2.99
N GLN A 220 -11.70 14.58 -2.24
CA GLN A 220 -10.78 14.74 -1.11
C GLN A 220 -9.39 15.17 -1.58
N ILE A 221 -8.85 14.56 -2.64
CA ILE A 221 -7.56 14.94 -3.22
C ILE A 221 -7.60 16.39 -3.72
N GLU A 222 -8.64 16.79 -4.46
CA GLU A 222 -8.81 18.15 -4.93
C GLU A 222 -8.87 19.15 -3.77
N ALA A 223 -9.61 18.82 -2.71
CA ALA A 223 -9.70 19.66 -1.51
C ALA A 223 -8.37 19.81 -0.79
N ILE A 224 -7.60 18.73 -0.65
CA ILE A 224 -6.26 18.76 -0.05
C ILE A 224 -5.32 19.63 -0.90
N VAL A 225 -5.24 19.37 -2.20
CA VAL A 225 -4.37 20.12 -3.13
C VAL A 225 -4.72 21.62 -3.11
N ALA A 226 -6.01 21.97 -3.13
CA ALA A 226 -6.46 23.36 -3.06
C ALA A 226 -6.10 24.06 -1.73
N SER A 227 -5.82 23.29 -0.68
CA SER A 227 -5.43 23.82 0.63
C SER A 227 -3.91 24.01 0.80
N ILE A 228 -3.11 23.55 -0.18
CA ILE A 228 -1.66 23.65 -0.12
C ILE A 228 -1.23 25.08 -0.47
N ASP A 229 -0.49 25.68 0.44
CA ASP A 229 0.15 27.00 0.21
C ASP A 229 1.54 26.74 -0.38
N VAL A 230 1.60 26.70 -1.70
CA VAL A 230 2.86 26.41 -2.43
C VAL A 230 3.78 27.62 -2.30
N PRO A 231 4.99 27.49 -1.73
CA PRO A 231 5.96 28.57 -1.64
C PRO A 231 6.44 28.99 -3.04
N ALA A 232 6.94 30.24 -3.16
CA ALA A 232 7.44 30.77 -4.43
C ALA A 232 8.65 29.98 -4.98
N GLU A 233 9.46 29.43 -4.08
CA GLU A 233 10.51 28.46 -4.39
C GLU A 233 10.09 27.12 -3.82
N PRO A 234 9.96 26.07 -4.65
CA PRO A 234 9.56 24.75 -4.19
C PRO A 234 10.55 24.20 -3.15
N LEU A 235 10.03 23.56 -2.10
CA LEU A 235 10.86 22.83 -1.14
C LEU A 235 11.33 21.53 -1.78
N THR A 236 12.58 21.16 -1.50
CA THR A 236 13.14 19.89 -1.95
C THR A 236 12.93 18.80 -0.90
N TYR A 237 12.72 17.53 -1.35
CA TYR A 237 12.59 16.41 -0.44
C TYR A 237 13.43 15.21 -0.85
N PHE A 238 13.79 14.41 0.16
CA PHE A 238 14.30 13.05 0.03
C PHE A 238 13.28 12.08 0.62
N HIS A 239 12.92 11.03 -0.13
CA HIS A 239 12.10 9.93 0.38
C HIS A 239 12.95 8.67 0.53
N GLU A 240 13.07 8.16 1.76
CA GLU A 240 13.81 6.94 2.07
C GLU A 240 12.86 5.75 2.12
N LEU A 241 13.12 4.75 1.26
CA LEU A 241 12.39 3.49 1.23
C LEU A 241 12.98 2.45 2.19
N ASP A 242 14.31 2.47 2.34
CA ASP A 242 15.03 1.55 3.22
C ASP A 242 16.40 2.14 3.64
N PRO A 243 17.07 1.56 4.68
CA PRO A 243 18.33 2.09 5.20
C PRO A 243 19.51 2.03 4.21
N THR A 244 19.34 1.38 3.05
CA THR A 244 20.37 1.35 2.00
C THR A 244 20.23 2.51 1.02
N LEU A 245 19.36 3.49 1.33
CA LEU A 245 19.13 4.74 0.62
C LEU A 245 18.45 4.57 -0.75
N TYR A 246 17.65 3.52 -0.93
CA TYR A 246 16.72 3.50 -2.05
C TYR A 246 15.68 4.61 -1.88
N SER A 247 15.38 5.26 -2.97
CA SER A 247 14.42 6.36 -3.05
C SER A 247 13.44 6.14 -4.21
N VAL A 248 12.55 7.08 -4.42
CA VAL A 248 11.60 7.13 -5.52
C VAL A 248 11.86 8.35 -6.37
N THR A 249 11.60 8.30 -7.68
CA THR A 249 11.58 9.49 -8.54
C THR A 249 10.17 10.05 -8.66
N SER A 250 10.04 11.28 -9.17
CA SER A 250 8.73 11.90 -9.46
C SER A 250 7.91 11.14 -10.51
N SER A 251 8.52 10.23 -11.28
CA SER A 251 7.83 9.38 -12.25
C SER A 251 7.11 8.18 -11.63
N THR A 252 7.37 7.88 -10.34
CA THR A 252 6.64 6.85 -9.61
C THR A 252 5.31 7.37 -9.13
N PHE A 253 4.36 6.48 -8.87
CA PHE A 253 3.13 6.79 -8.17
C PHE A 253 3.37 7.57 -6.85
N ILE A 254 4.33 7.14 -6.02
CA ILE A 254 4.70 7.81 -4.77
C ILE A 254 5.18 9.25 -5.06
N GLY A 255 6.07 9.41 -6.04
CA GLY A 255 6.60 10.71 -6.42
C GLY A 255 5.54 11.67 -6.97
N GLN A 256 4.53 11.15 -7.67
CA GLN A 256 3.42 11.97 -8.16
C GLN A 256 2.60 12.57 -7.01
N ILE A 257 2.39 11.84 -5.91
CA ILE A 257 1.71 12.39 -4.72
C ILE A 257 2.48 13.57 -4.13
N TYR A 258 3.79 13.47 -4.04
CA TYR A 258 4.64 14.60 -3.62
C TYR A 258 4.58 15.76 -4.61
N SER A 259 4.58 15.46 -5.92
CA SER A 259 4.46 16.50 -6.96
C SER A 259 3.13 17.27 -6.87
N MET A 260 2.03 16.60 -6.50
CA MET A 260 0.74 17.26 -6.24
C MET A 260 0.82 18.20 -5.03
N ALA A 261 1.68 17.92 -4.09
CA ALA A 261 1.95 18.78 -2.94
C ALA A 261 2.91 19.94 -3.26
N GLY A 262 3.43 20.03 -4.48
CA GLY A 262 4.29 21.14 -4.95
C GLY A 262 5.71 21.09 -4.42
N VAL A 263 6.24 19.91 -4.07
CA VAL A 263 7.63 19.71 -3.62
C VAL A 263 8.47 19.02 -4.69
N GLU A 264 9.77 19.31 -4.75
CA GLU A 264 10.71 18.80 -5.73
C GLU A 264 11.55 17.64 -5.18
N ASN A 265 11.69 16.61 -5.99
CA ASN A 265 12.38 15.37 -5.60
C ASN A 265 13.87 15.44 -5.92
N ILE A 266 14.75 15.32 -4.90
CA ILE A 266 16.19 15.28 -5.16
C ILE A 266 16.61 14.05 -5.97
N ALA A 267 15.87 12.94 -5.86
CA ALA A 267 16.18 11.69 -6.55
C ALA A 267 16.05 11.80 -8.08
N ASP A 268 15.31 12.76 -8.62
CA ASP A 268 15.19 12.99 -10.06
C ASP A 268 16.52 13.40 -10.70
N ALA A 269 17.38 14.08 -9.94
CA ALA A 269 18.72 14.48 -10.41
C ALA A 269 19.79 13.37 -10.26
N ALA A 270 19.52 12.34 -9.45
CA ALA A 270 20.47 11.27 -9.21
C ALA A 270 20.57 10.29 -10.39
N ASP A 271 19.48 10.13 -11.12
CA ASP A 271 19.42 9.28 -12.31
C ASP A 271 19.65 10.12 -13.57
N GLY A 272 20.90 10.42 -13.86
CA GLY A 272 21.29 11.22 -15.03
C GLY A 272 20.86 10.63 -16.38
N ALA A 273 20.28 9.44 -16.41
CA ALA A 273 19.74 8.76 -17.58
C ALA A 273 18.21 8.57 -17.55
N GLY A 274 17.52 8.85 -16.43
CA GLY A 274 16.08 8.64 -16.29
C GLY A 274 15.66 7.17 -16.43
N THR A 275 16.53 6.24 -16.02
CA THR A 275 16.38 4.82 -16.29
C THR A 275 15.80 4.03 -15.12
N SER A 276 15.89 4.55 -13.90
CA SER A 276 15.37 3.90 -12.70
C SER A 276 14.31 4.75 -12.01
N GLN A 277 13.14 4.18 -11.80
CA GLN A 277 12.11 4.81 -10.99
C GLN A 277 12.44 4.75 -9.49
N TYR A 278 13.30 3.82 -9.09
CA TYR A 278 13.70 3.57 -7.70
C TYR A 278 15.23 3.57 -7.59
N PRO A 279 15.88 4.74 -7.67
CA PRO A 279 17.33 4.82 -7.60
C PRO A 279 17.83 4.56 -6.18
N GLN A 280 18.97 3.89 -6.08
CA GLN A 280 19.75 3.87 -4.84
C GLN A 280 20.66 5.09 -4.82
N LEU A 281 20.42 6.00 -3.87
CA LEU A 281 21.24 7.21 -3.72
C LEU A 281 22.51 6.90 -2.92
N THR A 282 23.53 7.77 -3.07
CA THR A 282 24.68 7.74 -2.17
C THR A 282 24.50 8.76 -1.06
N GLN A 283 25.14 8.50 0.07
CA GLN A 283 25.15 9.46 1.18
C GLN A 283 25.70 10.81 0.75
N GLU A 284 26.76 10.82 -0.06
CA GLU A 284 27.40 12.04 -0.56
C GLU A 284 26.42 12.85 -1.43
N PHE A 285 25.64 12.19 -2.29
CA PHE A 285 24.64 12.85 -3.12
C PHE A 285 23.55 13.52 -2.26
N ILE A 286 23.05 12.84 -1.22
CA ILE A 286 22.03 13.39 -0.32
C ILE A 286 22.59 14.60 0.44
N LEU A 287 23.86 14.51 0.92
CA LEU A 287 24.53 15.61 1.61
C LEU A 287 24.76 16.81 0.69
N GLU A 288 25.11 16.58 -0.57
CA GLU A 288 25.34 17.65 -1.56
C GLU A 288 24.00 18.30 -1.99
N SER A 289 22.94 17.52 -2.10
CA SER A 289 21.60 17.99 -2.47
C SER A 289 20.93 18.80 -1.37
N ASP A 290 21.32 18.60 -0.10
CA ASP A 290 20.83 19.28 1.11
C ASP A 290 19.30 19.48 1.13
N PRO A 291 18.48 18.40 1.14
CA PRO A 291 17.03 18.51 1.06
C PRO A 291 16.42 19.30 2.22
N ASP A 292 15.35 20.06 1.94
CA ASP A 292 14.58 20.81 2.94
C ASP A 292 13.77 19.89 3.85
N ILE A 293 13.38 18.71 3.33
CA ILE A 293 12.51 17.74 4.00
C ILE A 293 13.04 16.32 3.77
N ILE A 294 12.99 15.49 4.81
CA ILE A 294 13.23 14.05 4.72
C ILE A 294 11.94 13.34 5.12
N PHE A 295 11.42 12.49 4.25
CA PHE A 295 10.39 11.51 4.56
C PHE A 295 11.01 10.12 4.59
N PHE A 296 10.69 9.30 5.59
CA PHE A 296 11.19 7.93 5.68
C PHE A 296 10.05 6.94 5.95
N ALA A 297 10.02 5.85 5.20
CA ALA A 297 8.96 4.85 5.22
C ALA A 297 9.43 3.49 5.79
N ASP A 298 10.61 3.43 6.39
CA ASP A 298 11.27 2.21 6.83
C ASP A 298 11.33 2.04 8.37
N ALA A 299 10.51 2.80 9.08
CA ALA A 299 10.38 2.66 10.53
C ALA A 299 9.93 1.25 10.95
N GLN A 300 8.92 0.71 10.26
CA GLN A 300 8.30 -0.57 10.63
C GLN A 300 9.19 -1.77 10.29
N CYS A 301 9.80 -1.81 9.09
CA CYS A 301 10.65 -2.92 8.67
C CYS A 301 12.02 -2.91 9.36
N CYS A 302 12.57 -1.72 9.57
CA CYS A 302 13.99 -1.56 9.77
C CYS A 302 14.33 -0.74 11.02
N SER A 303 13.31 -0.43 11.84
CA SER A 303 13.41 0.30 13.11
C SER A 303 14.08 1.68 12.97
N GLN A 304 13.91 2.33 11.81
CA GLN A 304 14.37 3.70 11.62
C GLN A 304 13.51 4.67 12.44
N THR A 305 14.15 5.70 12.92
CA THR A 305 13.53 6.78 13.69
C THR A 305 14.14 8.11 13.26
N VAL A 306 13.49 9.21 13.58
CA VAL A 306 14.06 10.56 13.39
C VAL A 306 15.46 10.66 13.97
N ALA A 307 15.71 10.05 15.15
CA ALA A 307 17.01 10.06 15.80
C ALA A 307 18.06 9.28 15.00
N THR A 308 17.76 8.02 14.59
CA THR A 308 18.71 7.19 13.85
C THR A 308 19.10 7.79 12.50
N ILE A 309 18.14 8.46 11.83
CA ILE A 309 18.41 9.19 10.59
C ILE A 309 19.29 10.42 10.86
N SER A 310 18.93 11.22 11.86
CA SER A 310 19.64 12.48 12.18
C SER A 310 21.07 12.25 12.69
N GLU A 311 21.33 11.09 13.31
CA GLU A 311 22.65 10.72 13.85
C GLU A 311 23.61 10.10 12.83
N ARG A 312 23.16 9.90 11.57
CA ARG A 312 24.04 9.40 10.51
C ARG A 312 25.21 10.37 10.27
N PRO A 313 26.40 9.87 9.88
CA PRO A 313 27.57 10.71 9.66
C PRO A 313 27.31 11.84 8.67
N GLY A 314 27.45 13.10 9.09
CA GLY A 314 27.25 14.30 8.27
C GLY A 314 25.78 14.78 8.19
N TRP A 315 24.80 13.98 8.56
CA TRP A 315 23.39 14.35 8.40
C TRP A 315 22.93 15.46 9.35
N SER A 316 23.63 15.67 10.47
CA SER A 316 23.36 16.81 11.36
C SER A 316 23.51 18.18 10.68
N GLU A 317 24.22 18.25 9.55
CA GLU A 317 24.41 19.48 8.77
C GLU A 317 23.32 19.71 7.72
N LEU A 318 22.50 18.70 7.41
CA LEU A 318 21.39 18.82 6.46
C LEU A 318 20.35 19.83 6.94
N THR A 319 19.82 20.61 6.02
CA THR A 319 18.77 21.60 6.25
C THR A 319 17.53 20.95 6.90
N ALA A 320 17.11 19.78 6.41
CA ALA A 320 15.99 19.03 6.96
C ALA A 320 16.23 18.65 8.45
N VAL A 321 17.43 18.18 8.79
CA VAL A 321 17.75 17.74 10.16
C VAL A 321 17.87 18.93 11.11
N ARG A 322 18.56 19.99 10.71
CA ARG A 322 18.72 21.22 11.51
C ARG A 322 17.38 21.87 11.85
N ASN A 323 16.45 21.80 10.91
CA ASN A 323 15.12 22.42 11.04
C ASN A 323 14.08 21.45 11.62
N GLN A 324 14.45 20.19 11.92
CA GLN A 324 13.54 19.14 12.41
C GLN A 324 12.44 18.77 11.40
N HIS A 325 12.74 18.82 10.11
CA HIS A 325 11.87 18.46 9.01
C HIS A 325 12.10 17.01 8.55
N VAL A 326 12.23 16.09 9.50
CA VAL A 326 12.37 14.65 9.27
C VAL A 326 11.09 13.98 9.73
N PHE A 327 10.33 13.41 8.79
CA PHE A 327 9.00 12.90 9.02
C PHE A 327 8.90 11.40 8.72
N GLU A 328 8.37 10.65 9.69
CA GLU A 328 8.01 9.26 9.50
C GLU A 328 6.75 9.16 8.64
N MET A 329 6.80 8.27 7.65
CA MET A 329 5.66 7.89 6.83
C MET A 329 5.23 6.47 7.20
N ASN A 330 3.92 6.24 7.28
CA ASN A 330 3.42 4.88 7.39
C ASN A 330 3.73 4.15 6.07
N ALA A 331 4.54 3.09 6.13
CA ALA A 331 5.00 2.34 4.96
C ALA A 331 3.85 1.80 4.10
N ASP A 332 2.79 1.28 4.74
CA ASP A 332 1.62 0.74 4.04
C ASP A 332 0.86 1.83 3.28
N ILE A 333 0.69 3.01 3.90
CA ILE A 333 -0.02 4.13 3.29
C ILE A 333 0.81 4.72 2.14
N ALA A 334 2.13 4.83 2.33
CA ALA A 334 3.02 5.40 1.34
C ALA A 334 3.28 4.47 0.13
N SER A 335 3.19 3.15 0.30
CA SER A 335 3.52 2.17 -0.75
C SER A 335 2.33 1.52 -1.44
N ARG A 336 1.09 1.79 -1.00
CA ARG A 336 -0.12 1.18 -1.56
C ARG A 336 -0.91 2.20 -2.37
N TRP A 337 -1.15 1.90 -3.65
CA TRP A 337 -1.95 2.72 -4.57
C TRP A 337 -3.46 2.47 -4.40
N GLY A 338 -3.95 2.47 -3.16
CA GLY A 338 -5.32 2.15 -2.80
C GLY A 338 -6.10 3.32 -2.21
N PRO A 339 -7.25 3.06 -1.56
CA PRO A 339 -8.11 4.09 -1.00
C PRO A 339 -7.44 5.00 0.03
N ARG A 340 -6.42 4.49 0.75
CA ARG A 340 -5.68 5.27 1.75
C ARG A 340 -4.66 6.27 1.20
N LEU A 341 -4.53 6.35 -0.12
CA LEU A 341 -3.69 7.30 -0.82
C LEU A 341 -4.02 8.76 -0.45
N VAL A 342 -5.30 9.04 -0.19
CA VAL A 342 -5.75 10.33 0.32
C VAL A 342 -5.06 10.67 1.66
N GLN A 343 -4.89 9.68 2.54
CA GLN A 343 -4.19 9.85 3.82
C GLN A 343 -2.69 10.11 3.63
N PHE A 344 -2.09 9.51 2.58
CA PHE A 344 -0.69 9.81 2.23
C PHE A 344 -0.53 11.30 1.89
N LEU A 345 -1.36 11.83 0.99
CA LEU A 345 -1.31 13.24 0.60
C LEU A 345 -1.59 14.17 1.80
N ASP A 346 -2.55 13.82 2.67
CA ASP A 346 -2.84 14.60 3.88
C ASP A 346 -1.66 14.60 4.87
N THR A 347 -0.93 13.48 4.97
CA THR A 347 0.30 13.40 5.78
C THR A 347 1.39 14.31 5.23
N VAL A 348 1.58 14.34 3.91
CA VAL A 348 2.51 15.26 3.24
C VAL A 348 2.10 16.70 3.51
N LEU A 349 0.82 17.05 3.34
CA LEU A 349 0.30 18.39 3.64
C LEU A 349 0.55 18.80 5.12
N SER A 350 0.38 17.87 6.04
CA SER A 350 0.61 18.11 7.47
C SER A 350 2.09 18.41 7.76
N ALA A 351 2.99 17.69 7.11
CA ALA A 351 4.42 17.96 7.16
C ALA A 351 4.76 19.36 6.59
N LEU A 352 4.19 19.71 5.43
CA LEU A 352 4.40 21.04 4.83
C LEU A 352 3.88 22.18 5.72
N LYS A 353 2.75 22.02 6.39
CA LYS A 353 2.26 22.99 7.38
C LYS A 353 3.24 23.15 8.55
N THR A 354 3.85 22.06 9.00
CA THR A 354 4.88 22.10 10.04
C THR A 354 6.11 22.89 9.58
N VAL A 355 6.60 22.61 8.35
CA VAL A 355 7.71 23.31 7.72
C VAL A 355 7.42 24.81 7.57
N ALA A 356 6.20 25.18 7.19
CA ALA A 356 5.79 26.57 7.07
C ALA A 356 5.59 27.28 8.42
N GLY A 357 5.71 26.59 9.55
CA GLY A 357 5.54 27.16 10.90
C GLY A 357 4.08 27.49 11.25
N ARG A 358 3.13 26.76 10.70
CA ARG A 358 1.68 26.97 10.85
C ARG A 358 0.98 25.83 11.55
#